data_96d527c6fcc98fedd8216cfe7c54ed37
#
_entry.id   96d527c6fcc98fedd8216cfe7c54ed37
#
_cell.length_a   1.000
_cell.length_b   1.000
_cell.length_c   1.000
_cell.angle_alpha   90.00
_cell.angle_beta   90.00
_cell.angle_gamma   90.00
#
_symmetry.space_group_name_H-M   'P 1'
#
loop_
_entity.id
_entity.type
_entity.pdbx_description
1 polymer ?
#
loop_
_entity_poly.entity_id
_entity_poly.type
_entity_poly.pdbx_seq_one_letter_code
_entity_poly.pdbx_strand_id
1 'polypeptide(L)'
;MKKVYFLILLTGVFFSDSFGQQDPLFTHYMFNTLYFNPGYAGVEGVTKLTAIHRSQWLGYEPTYGGGGAPTTQIVSMSAPINKIKSGFGAFIVNDRLGPQNNLQAQASYAYHLALKDTKLSFGISTGIYSQTINFN
;
A
#
# COMPACT_ATOMS: atom_id res chain seq x y z
N MET A 1 25.04 -30.29 15.51
CA MET A 1 25.33 -29.76 14.16
C MET A 1 24.09 -29.14 13.50
N LYS A 2 22.93 -29.80 13.42
CA LYS A 2 21.72 -29.21 12.78
C LYS A 2 21.26 -27.86 13.38
N LYS A 3 21.41 -27.65 14.69
CA LYS A 3 21.06 -26.38 15.37
C LYS A 3 21.98 -25.21 14.96
N VAL A 4 23.23 -25.47 14.61
CA VAL A 4 24.19 -24.46 14.17
C VAL A 4 23.85 -23.98 12.76
N TYR A 5 23.46 -24.87 11.85
CA TYR A 5 23.03 -24.50 10.48
C TYR A 5 21.74 -23.68 10.52
N PHE A 6 20.81 -23.97 11.43
CA PHE A 6 19.61 -23.17 11.61
C PHE A 6 19.91 -21.76 12.13
N LEU A 7 20.90 -21.62 13.02
CA LEU A 7 21.34 -20.31 13.52
C LEU A 7 22.04 -19.49 12.44
N ILE A 8 22.86 -20.11 11.59
CA ILE A 8 23.53 -19.46 10.45
C ILE A 8 22.51 -19.03 9.40
N LEU A 9 21.50 -19.84 9.12
CA LEU A 9 20.42 -19.48 8.20
C LEU A 9 19.61 -18.29 8.74
N LEU A 10 19.33 -18.26 10.04
CA LEU A 10 18.59 -17.17 10.68
C LEU A 10 19.39 -15.86 10.67
N THR A 11 20.71 -15.90 10.90
CA THR A 11 21.58 -14.70 10.81
C THR A 11 21.73 -14.19 9.39
N GLY A 12 21.74 -15.05 8.38
CA GLY A 12 21.84 -14.64 6.95
C GLY A 12 20.65 -13.81 6.47
N VAL A 13 19.49 -13.94 7.09
CA VAL A 13 18.26 -13.16 6.74
C VAL A 13 18.34 -11.70 7.22
N PHE A 14 19.22 -11.38 8.18
CA PHE A 14 19.35 -10.01 8.72
C PHE A 14 20.33 -9.10 7.97
N PHE A 15 21.04 -9.59 6.96
CA PHE A 15 21.98 -8.81 6.14
C PHE A 15 21.40 -8.43 4.78
N SER A 16 20.13 -8.07 4.69
CA SER A 16 19.57 -7.46 3.48
C SER A 16 19.70 -5.95 3.58
N ASP A 17 20.36 -5.33 2.60
CA ASP A 17 20.39 -3.88 2.43
C ASP A 17 18.95 -3.37 2.27
N SER A 18 18.48 -2.62 3.27
CA SER A 18 17.17 -1.98 3.22
C SER A 18 17.30 -0.63 2.54
N PHE A 19 16.90 -0.54 1.29
CA PHE A 19 16.70 0.75 0.62
C PHE A 19 15.38 1.33 1.11
N GLY A 20 15.46 2.36 1.97
CA GLY A 20 14.30 3.09 2.42
C GLY A 20 13.70 3.91 1.27
N GLN A 21 12.52 3.52 0.79
CA GLN A 21 11.70 4.34 -0.09
C GLN A 21 10.71 5.13 0.76
N GLN A 22 10.52 6.41 0.44
CA GLN A 22 9.50 7.22 1.11
C GLN A 22 8.17 6.96 0.40
N ASP A 23 7.28 6.26 1.10
CA ASP A 23 5.90 6.09 0.64
C ASP A 23 5.11 7.40 0.77
N PRO A 24 4.11 7.64 -0.10
CA PRO A 24 3.24 8.80 0.00
C PRO A 24 2.56 8.88 1.37
N LEU A 25 2.78 9.97 2.10
CA LEU A 25 2.15 10.20 3.40
C LEU A 25 0.70 10.65 3.21
N PHE A 26 -0.25 9.79 3.59
CA PHE A 26 -1.67 10.13 3.61
C PHE A 26 -2.08 10.66 4.98
N THR A 27 -2.57 11.91 5.03
CA THR A 27 -3.08 12.52 6.27
C THR A 27 -4.28 11.76 6.85
N HIS A 28 -5.03 11.05 5.99
CA HIS A 28 -6.20 10.26 6.36
C HIS A 28 -5.97 8.76 6.15
N TYR A 29 -4.88 8.20 6.71
CA TYR A 29 -4.55 6.78 6.57
C TYR A 29 -5.67 5.84 7.06
N MET A 30 -6.49 6.29 8.00
CA MET A 30 -7.62 5.52 8.57
C MET A 30 -8.67 5.12 7.53
N PHE A 31 -8.82 5.90 6.45
CA PHE A 31 -9.80 5.61 5.40
C PHE A 31 -9.25 4.65 4.35
N ASN A 32 -7.94 4.38 4.37
CA ASN A 32 -7.29 3.49 3.39
C ASN A 32 -6.30 2.52 4.05
N THR A 33 -6.78 1.80 5.05
CA THR A 33 -6.02 0.79 5.79
C THR A 33 -5.50 -0.32 4.88
N LEU A 34 -6.18 -0.61 3.77
CA LEU A 34 -5.77 -1.60 2.79
C LEU A 34 -4.41 -1.28 2.14
N TYR A 35 -4.07 0.00 1.97
CA TYR A 35 -2.80 0.43 1.42
C TYR A 35 -1.62 -0.02 2.29
N PHE A 36 -1.77 0.08 3.61
CA PHE A 36 -0.72 -0.23 4.59
C PHE A 36 -0.71 -1.69 5.02
N ASN A 37 -1.86 -2.36 4.99
CA ASN A 37 -1.98 -3.72 5.50
C ASN A 37 -2.91 -4.58 4.64
N PRO A 38 -2.36 -5.53 3.86
CA PRO A 38 -3.17 -6.43 3.03
C PRO A 38 -4.12 -7.32 3.85
N GLY A 39 -3.82 -7.58 5.14
CA GLY A 39 -4.69 -8.32 6.04
C GLY A 39 -6.03 -7.63 6.32
N TYR A 40 -6.16 -6.35 5.95
CA TYR A 40 -7.41 -5.59 6.07
C TYR A 40 -8.43 -5.86 4.94
N ALA A 41 -8.02 -6.54 3.87
CA ALA A 41 -8.92 -6.88 2.78
C ALA A 41 -10.14 -7.66 3.29
N GLY A 42 -11.35 -7.09 3.14
CA GLY A 42 -12.62 -7.72 3.54
C GLY A 42 -12.90 -7.80 5.05
N VAL A 43 -12.06 -7.23 5.93
CA VAL A 43 -12.24 -7.28 7.41
C VAL A 43 -13.56 -6.67 7.86
N GLU A 44 -14.01 -5.60 7.20
CA GLU A 44 -15.24 -4.88 7.55
C GLU A 44 -16.53 -5.67 7.24
N GLY A 45 -16.41 -6.80 6.52
CA GLY A 45 -17.56 -7.66 6.20
C GLY A 45 -18.50 -7.10 5.12
N VAL A 46 -18.20 -5.92 4.59
CA VAL A 46 -18.94 -5.24 3.51
C VAL A 46 -17.98 -4.87 2.37
N THR A 47 -18.54 -4.75 1.17
CA THR A 47 -17.76 -4.21 0.05
C THR A 47 -17.62 -2.70 0.21
N LYS A 48 -16.39 -2.23 0.28
CA LYS A 48 -16.04 -0.82 0.45
C LYS A 48 -15.25 -0.34 -0.75
N LEU A 49 -15.67 0.78 -1.31
CA LEU A 49 -14.96 1.54 -2.32
C LEU A 49 -14.54 2.87 -1.71
N THR A 50 -13.26 3.21 -1.82
CA THR A 50 -12.71 4.47 -1.32
C THR A 50 -11.98 5.19 -2.44
N ALA A 51 -12.28 6.46 -2.63
CA ALA A 51 -11.55 7.34 -3.54
C ALA A 51 -11.10 8.59 -2.77
N ILE A 52 -9.82 8.92 -2.87
CA ILE A 52 -9.22 10.08 -2.21
C ILE A 52 -8.44 10.85 -3.25
N HIS A 53 -8.68 12.15 -3.30
CA HIS A 53 -7.88 13.11 -4.05
C HIS A 53 -7.29 14.12 -3.07
N ARG A 54 -5.98 14.29 -3.10
CA ARG A 54 -5.24 15.26 -2.30
C ARG A 54 -4.47 16.19 -3.23
N SER A 55 -4.69 17.49 -3.07
CA SER A 55 -3.90 18.53 -3.70
C SER A 55 -3.17 19.32 -2.61
N GLN A 56 -1.86 19.46 -2.75
CA GLN A 56 -1.03 20.22 -1.81
C GLN A 56 -0.64 21.56 -2.48
N TRP A 57 -0.50 22.62 -1.67
CA TRP A 57 -0.05 23.93 -2.12
C TRP A 57 -0.91 24.49 -3.27
N LEU A 58 -2.22 24.59 -3.05
CA LEU A 58 -3.14 25.23 -3.99
C LEU A 58 -2.67 26.65 -4.30
N GLY A 59 -2.50 26.96 -5.61
CA GLY A 59 -1.97 28.25 -6.05
C GLY A 59 -0.45 28.34 -6.18
N TYR A 60 0.28 27.23 -5.98
CA TYR A 60 1.71 27.19 -6.27
C TYR A 60 1.97 27.18 -7.77
N GLU A 61 2.62 28.24 -8.27
CA GLU A 61 3.16 28.31 -9.62
C GLU A 61 4.67 28.09 -9.57
N PRO A 62 5.21 27.09 -10.29
CA PRO A 62 6.65 26.87 -10.31
C PRO A 62 7.35 28.06 -10.99
N THR A 63 8.39 28.59 -10.34
CA THR A 63 9.18 29.71 -10.87
C THR A 63 10.05 29.32 -12.08
N TYR A 64 10.38 28.04 -12.21
CA TYR A 64 11.12 27.44 -13.33
C TYR A 64 10.45 26.14 -13.75
N GLY A 65 10.26 25.95 -15.05
CA GLY A 65 9.44 24.96 -15.72
C GLY A 65 9.42 23.55 -15.14
N GLY A 66 8.30 22.88 -15.32
CA GLY A 66 8.18 21.42 -15.25
C GLY A 66 7.60 20.80 -13.99
N GLY A 67 7.01 21.54 -13.06
CA GLY A 67 6.40 20.88 -11.90
C GLY A 67 5.25 21.67 -11.28
N GLY A 68 4.02 21.15 -11.39
CA GLY A 68 2.86 21.68 -10.67
C GLY A 68 2.85 21.30 -9.18
N ALA A 69 1.85 21.82 -8.45
CA ALA A 69 1.61 21.45 -7.06
C ALA A 69 1.49 19.93 -6.89
N PRO A 70 2.04 19.35 -5.82
CA PRO A 70 1.93 17.91 -5.56
C PRO A 70 0.49 17.46 -5.48
N THR A 71 0.15 16.39 -6.20
CA THR A 71 -1.19 15.80 -6.19
C THR A 71 -1.11 14.30 -6.01
N THR A 72 -1.93 13.77 -5.11
CA THR A 72 -2.05 12.33 -4.86
C THR A 72 -3.48 11.89 -5.08
N GLN A 73 -3.68 10.85 -5.86
CA GLN A 73 -4.97 10.23 -6.12
C GLN A 73 -4.89 8.76 -5.75
N ILE A 74 -5.87 8.28 -4.99
CA ILE A 74 -5.99 6.87 -4.65
C ILE A 74 -7.41 6.40 -4.83
N VAL A 75 -7.54 5.23 -5.44
CA VAL A 75 -8.80 4.48 -5.50
C VAL A 75 -8.53 3.10 -4.95
N SER A 76 -9.31 2.66 -4.00
CA SER A 76 -9.20 1.33 -3.40
C SER A 76 -10.56 0.67 -3.28
N MET A 77 -10.57 -0.65 -3.41
CA MET A 77 -11.73 -1.50 -3.23
C MET A 77 -11.37 -2.65 -2.28
N SER A 78 -12.26 -2.96 -1.37
CA SER A 78 -12.15 -4.09 -0.45
C SER A 78 -13.48 -4.84 -0.41
N ALA A 79 -13.46 -6.15 -0.56
CA ALA A 79 -14.66 -6.99 -0.55
C ALA A 79 -14.44 -8.27 0.26
N PRO A 80 -15.41 -8.66 1.12
CA PRO A 80 -15.35 -9.92 1.85
C PRO A 80 -15.80 -11.08 0.95
N ILE A 81 -15.18 -12.25 1.14
CA ILE A 81 -15.60 -13.52 0.56
C ILE A 81 -16.03 -14.44 1.72
N ASN A 82 -17.28 -14.24 2.18
CA ASN A 82 -17.78 -14.87 3.41
C ASN A 82 -17.74 -16.41 3.37
N LYS A 83 -17.91 -17.02 2.19
CA LYS A 83 -17.91 -18.49 2.02
C LYS A 83 -16.61 -19.15 2.49
N ILE A 84 -15.47 -18.47 2.29
CA ILE A 84 -14.14 -18.99 2.60
C ILE A 84 -13.43 -18.20 3.70
N LYS A 85 -14.16 -17.37 4.46
CA LYS A 85 -13.63 -16.52 5.54
C LYS A 85 -12.43 -15.68 5.08
N SER A 86 -12.52 -15.14 3.88
CA SER A 86 -11.43 -14.41 3.23
C SER A 86 -11.91 -13.06 2.74
N GLY A 87 -10.97 -12.21 2.35
CA GLY A 87 -11.24 -10.94 1.70
C GLY A 87 -10.31 -10.71 0.53
N PHE A 88 -10.80 -9.96 -0.44
CA PHE A 88 -10.03 -9.45 -1.56
C PHE A 88 -9.98 -7.93 -1.49
N GLY A 89 -8.83 -7.37 -1.83
CA GLY A 89 -8.64 -5.93 -1.91
C GLY A 89 -7.78 -5.56 -3.10
N ALA A 90 -8.00 -4.38 -3.63
CA ALA A 90 -7.15 -3.80 -4.67
C ALA A 90 -7.09 -2.29 -4.51
N PHE A 91 -5.96 -1.68 -4.89
CA PHE A 91 -5.87 -0.23 -4.97
C PHE A 91 -4.97 0.23 -6.12
N ILE A 92 -5.20 1.45 -6.55
CA ILE A 92 -4.37 2.18 -7.49
C ILE A 92 -4.06 3.55 -6.88
N VAL A 93 -2.79 3.92 -6.87
CA VAL A 93 -2.30 5.23 -6.44
C VAL A 93 -1.58 5.90 -7.59
N ASN A 94 -1.91 7.15 -7.85
CA ASN A 94 -1.16 8.04 -8.72
C ASN A 94 -0.67 9.24 -7.89
N ASP A 95 0.64 9.37 -7.75
CA ASP A 95 1.27 10.41 -6.95
C ASP A 95 2.20 11.24 -7.81
N ARG A 96 1.89 12.54 -7.93
CA ARG A 96 2.68 13.53 -8.66
C ARG A 96 3.40 14.45 -7.71
N LEU A 97 4.71 14.51 -7.82
CA LEU A 97 5.60 15.33 -7.00
C LEU A 97 6.50 16.15 -7.95
N GLY A 98 5.99 17.30 -8.42
CA GLY A 98 6.72 18.10 -9.41
C GLY A 98 6.97 17.33 -10.72
N PRO A 99 8.25 17.11 -11.12
CA PRO A 99 8.60 16.38 -12.34
C PRO A 99 8.43 14.86 -12.22
N GLN A 100 8.21 14.36 -11.01
CA GLN A 100 8.08 12.93 -10.73
C GLN A 100 6.61 12.51 -10.73
N ASN A 101 6.31 11.41 -11.43
CA ASN A 101 4.99 10.78 -11.44
C ASN A 101 5.15 9.30 -11.07
N ASN A 102 4.52 8.89 -9.98
CA ASN A 102 4.54 7.54 -9.45
C ASN A 102 3.17 6.91 -9.62
N LEU A 103 3.10 5.78 -10.27
CA LEU A 103 1.89 4.97 -10.39
C LEU A 103 2.12 3.62 -9.70
N GLN A 104 1.27 3.30 -8.74
CA GLN A 104 1.28 2.02 -8.03
C GLN A 104 -0.08 1.36 -8.15
N ALA A 105 -0.09 0.07 -8.47
CA ALA A 105 -1.28 -0.76 -8.43
C ALA A 105 -0.98 -2.05 -7.68
N GLN A 106 -1.86 -2.42 -6.75
CA GLN A 106 -1.67 -3.59 -5.89
C GLN A 106 -2.98 -4.33 -5.70
N ALA A 107 -2.90 -5.66 -5.69
CA ALA A 107 -3.97 -6.55 -5.30
C ALA A 107 -3.58 -7.28 -4.02
N SER A 108 -4.55 -7.50 -3.13
CA SER A 108 -4.36 -8.10 -1.82
C SER A 108 -5.39 -9.20 -1.59
N TYR A 109 -4.96 -10.26 -0.93
CA TYR A 109 -5.81 -11.33 -0.46
C TYR A 109 -5.58 -11.53 1.04
N ALA A 110 -6.66 -11.66 1.81
CA ALA A 110 -6.60 -11.88 3.24
C ALA A 110 -7.42 -13.11 3.64
N TYR A 111 -6.88 -13.90 4.55
CA TYR A 111 -7.58 -14.99 5.22
C TYR A 111 -7.85 -14.62 6.67
N HIS A 112 -9.10 -14.75 7.11
CA HIS A 112 -9.56 -14.35 8.43
C HIS A 112 -9.83 -15.55 9.30
N LEU A 113 -9.03 -15.74 10.34
CA LEU A 113 -9.23 -16.75 11.36
C LEU A 113 -9.95 -16.15 12.57
N ALA A 114 -11.19 -16.58 12.78
CA ALA A 114 -11.96 -16.18 13.96
C ALA A 114 -11.53 -17.06 15.15
N LEU A 115 -10.93 -16.44 16.15
CA LEU A 115 -10.70 -17.01 17.48
C LEU A 115 -11.76 -16.43 18.42
N LYS A 116 -12.28 -17.17 19.37
CA LYS A 116 -13.39 -16.83 20.26
C LYS A 116 -13.73 -15.33 20.38
N ASP A 117 -12.79 -14.50 20.80
CA ASP A 117 -12.95 -13.06 21.01
C ASP A 117 -12.07 -12.18 20.11
N THR A 118 -11.27 -12.78 19.23
CA THR A 118 -10.28 -12.08 18.42
C THR A 118 -10.31 -12.58 16.97
N LYS A 119 -10.08 -11.71 16.00
CA LYS A 119 -9.87 -12.06 14.60
C LYS A 119 -8.39 -11.92 14.26
N LEU A 120 -7.78 -12.99 13.79
CA LEU A 120 -6.44 -12.98 13.25
C LEU A 120 -6.54 -12.98 11.72
N SER A 121 -5.90 -12.03 11.07
CA SER A 121 -5.94 -11.88 9.60
C SER A 121 -4.54 -12.03 9.03
N PHE A 122 -4.39 -12.94 8.08
CA PHE A 122 -3.17 -13.13 7.30
C PHE A 122 -3.40 -12.55 5.91
N GLY A 123 -2.62 -11.56 5.54
CA GLY A 123 -2.71 -10.92 4.22
C GLY A 123 -1.45 -11.12 3.41
N ILE A 124 -1.65 -11.32 2.10
CA ILE A 124 -0.61 -11.30 1.09
C ILE A 124 -1.00 -10.30 0.01
N SER A 125 -0.04 -9.59 -0.52
CA SER A 125 -0.27 -8.65 -1.60
C SER A 125 0.77 -8.77 -2.69
N THR A 126 0.36 -8.43 -3.91
CA THR A 126 1.24 -8.32 -5.06
C THR A 126 0.86 -7.08 -5.86
N GLY A 127 1.84 -6.43 -6.47
CA GLY A 127 1.58 -5.19 -7.19
C GLY A 127 2.70 -4.82 -8.14
N ILE A 128 2.45 -3.75 -8.88
CA ILE A 128 3.39 -3.12 -9.81
C ILE A 128 3.59 -1.67 -9.38
N TYR A 129 4.80 -1.19 -9.58
CA TYR A 129 5.20 0.19 -9.34
C TYR A 129 5.90 0.74 -10.57
N SER A 130 5.48 1.92 -11.02
CA SER A 130 6.08 2.63 -12.15
C SER A 130 6.40 4.06 -11.73
N GLN A 131 7.63 4.47 -11.95
CA GLN A 131 8.11 5.82 -11.67
C GLN A 131 8.57 6.46 -12.97
N THR A 132 8.07 7.64 -13.28
CA THR A 132 8.46 8.43 -14.43
C THR A 132 8.94 9.80 -13.97
N ILE A 133 10.10 10.24 -14.44
CA ILE A 133 10.66 11.55 -14.12
C ILE A 133 10.80 12.33 -15.44
N ASN A 134 10.11 13.47 -15.54
CA ASN A 134 10.15 14.36 -16.71
C ASN A 134 10.92 15.63 -16.35
N PHE A 135 12.08 15.80 -16.97
CA PHE A 135 12.91 17.01 -16.86
C PHE A 135 12.71 17.91 -18.09
N ASN A 136 11.52 18.48 -18.28
CA ASN A 136 11.29 19.49 -19.33
C ASN A 136 11.14 20.86 -18.72
#